data_c87747f063222da89154fb052d7a5555
#
_entry.id   c87747f063222da89154fb052d7a5555
#
_cell.length_a   1.000
_cell.length_b   1.000
_cell.length_c   1.000
_cell.angle_alpha   90.00
_cell.angle_beta   90.00
_cell.angle_gamma   90.00
#
_symmetry.space_group_name_H-M   'P 1'
#
loop_
_entity.id
_entity.type
_entity.pdbx_description
1 polymer ?
#
loop_
_entity_poly.entity_id
_entity_poly.type
_entity_poly.pdbx_seq_one_letter_code
_entity_poly.pdbx_strand_id
1 'polypeptide(L)'
;MLAMLRVTSAALLSAVFLASCNSKKPIVVGSKNETEQMLLGEIVAQHLEHRLGQPVERRSGLGDTAILYQSILSGVVGVYPEYTGLIESEILKEQANPDPQIVLTRVRGQMDAMQIEVLDPLGFDNPSAMVIRAQGAEQIASLSEAAKVTKRWKLGIPYDFQSRSDGFQALASYRLPLDAPRTLDKKQLFAALAKGDVDMIATRATDGHLTPEWKILADDQKVFPPYQACLMVRKELVAAEPGLRAALAELSGKIHADTMQKLNAQVDLMNRPLAMVAADFLAQAGLK
;
A
#
# COMPACT_ATOMS: atom_id res chain seq x y z
N MET A 1 2.94 13.70 93.54
CA MET A 1 2.51 12.42 92.98
C MET A 1 2.19 12.68 91.45
N LEU A 2 3.20 12.54 90.60
CA LEU A 2 3.10 12.76 89.18
C LEU A 2 2.88 11.43 88.45
N ALA A 3 1.81 11.32 87.71
CA ALA A 3 1.53 10.19 86.84
C ALA A 3 2.15 10.47 85.48
N MET A 4 3.10 9.63 85.06
CA MET A 4 3.69 9.69 83.70
C MET A 4 2.74 9.06 82.64
N LEU A 5 2.34 9.84 81.70
CA LEU A 5 1.59 9.39 80.53
C LEU A 5 2.58 8.97 79.41
N ARG A 6 2.64 7.68 79.11
CA ARG A 6 3.42 7.16 77.94
C ARG A 6 2.59 7.25 76.70
N VAL A 7 3.00 8.12 75.76
CA VAL A 7 2.44 8.18 74.41
C VAL A 7 3.24 7.23 73.53
N THR A 8 2.62 6.13 73.09
CA THR A 8 3.16 5.23 72.05
C THR A 8 2.75 5.72 70.66
N SER A 9 3.71 6.30 69.91
CA SER A 9 3.53 6.68 68.53
C SER A 9 3.59 5.41 67.66
N ALA A 10 2.45 5.00 67.12
CA ALA A 10 2.39 3.99 66.05
C ALA A 10 2.65 4.66 64.70
N ALA A 11 3.82 4.44 64.12
CA ALA A 11 4.17 4.85 62.79
C ALA A 11 3.48 3.92 61.75
N LEU A 12 2.41 4.37 61.14
CA LEU A 12 1.80 3.69 59.99
C LEU A 12 2.68 3.94 58.75
N LEU A 13 3.44 2.91 58.34
CA LEU A 13 4.17 2.91 57.06
C LEU A 13 3.17 2.62 55.95
N SER A 14 2.65 3.66 55.31
CA SER A 14 1.86 3.53 54.08
C SER A 14 2.78 3.18 52.89
N ALA A 15 2.85 1.90 52.56
CA ALA A 15 3.47 1.43 51.32
C ALA A 15 2.59 1.85 50.14
N VAL A 16 2.94 2.97 49.51
CA VAL A 16 2.38 3.38 48.22
C VAL A 16 2.95 2.45 47.17
N PHE A 17 2.19 1.44 46.77
CA PHE A 17 2.45 0.68 45.53
C PHE A 17 2.28 1.63 44.34
N LEU A 18 3.38 2.18 43.86
CA LEU A 18 3.44 2.76 42.54
C LEU A 18 3.25 1.63 41.53
N ALA A 19 2.00 1.32 41.18
CA ALA A 19 1.69 0.56 40.01
C ALA A 19 2.18 1.40 38.82
N SER A 20 3.41 1.16 38.37
CA SER A 20 3.92 1.64 37.10
C SER A 20 3.01 1.03 36.03
N CYS A 21 1.98 1.77 35.61
CA CYS A 21 1.26 1.48 34.41
C CYS A 21 2.28 1.60 33.26
N ASN A 22 2.96 0.51 32.97
CA ASN A 22 3.71 0.34 31.75
C ASN A 22 2.64 0.20 30.64
N SER A 23 2.03 1.34 30.25
CA SER A 23 1.08 1.35 29.16
C SER A 23 1.84 0.95 27.90
N LYS A 24 1.60 -0.27 27.41
CA LYS A 24 2.12 -0.71 26.11
C LYS A 24 1.83 0.37 25.09
N LYS A 25 2.86 0.76 24.33
CA LYS A 25 2.66 1.68 23.21
C LYS A 25 1.68 1.01 22.23
N PRO A 26 0.67 1.73 21.74
CA PRO A 26 -0.28 1.15 20.80
C PRO A 26 0.45 0.73 19.51
N ILE A 27 -0.02 -0.37 18.91
CA ILE A 27 0.37 -0.71 17.54
C ILE A 27 -0.27 0.34 16.63
N VAL A 28 0.56 1.02 15.84
CA VAL A 28 0.10 2.06 14.91
C VAL A 28 0.25 1.55 13.49
N VAL A 29 -0.87 1.41 12.77
CA VAL A 29 -0.89 1.09 11.35
C VAL A 29 -1.10 2.36 10.54
N GLY A 30 -0.15 2.66 9.64
CA GLY A 30 -0.23 3.78 8.72
C GLY A 30 -0.70 3.38 7.33
N SER A 31 -1.09 4.36 6.51
CA SER A 31 -1.30 4.17 5.08
C SER A 31 -1.08 5.46 4.28
N LYS A 32 -0.76 5.30 3.00
CA LYS A 32 -0.80 6.41 2.04
C LYS A 32 -2.24 6.87 1.81
N ASN A 33 -2.42 7.98 1.09
CA ASN A 33 -3.73 8.61 0.86
C ASN A 33 -4.49 8.05 -0.37
N GLU A 34 -4.12 6.89 -0.87
CA GLU A 34 -4.80 6.19 -1.97
C GLU A 34 -5.76 5.14 -1.40
N THR A 35 -6.91 4.94 -2.05
CA THR A 35 -7.95 3.99 -1.62
C THR A 35 -7.39 2.61 -1.29
N GLU A 36 -6.61 2.03 -2.20
CA GLU A 36 -6.00 0.72 -2.00
C GLU A 36 -5.12 0.66 -0.75
N GLN A 37 -4.29 1.67 -0.56
CA GLN A 37 -3.38 1.75 0.58
C GLN A 37 -4.12 1.92 1.90
N MET A 38 -5.17 2.77 1.93
CA MET A 38 -6.02 2.92 3.11
C MET A 38 -6.78 1.63 3.42
N LEU A 39 -7.26 0.93 2.38
CA LEU A 39 -7.96 -0.34 2.55
C LEU A 39 -7.03 -1.45 3.06
N LEU A 40 -5.81 -1.55 2.51
CA LEU A 40 -4.78 -2.47 3.02
C LEU A 40 -4.42 -2.15 4.49
N GLY A 41 -4.26 -0.88 4.83
CA GLY A 41 -4.03 -0.44 6.21
C GLY A 41 -5.17 -0.87 7.15
N GLU A 42 -6.41 -0.73 6.72
CA GLU A 42 -7.58 -1.14 7.50
C GLU A 42 -7.68 -2.67 7.64
N ILE A 43 -7.39 -3.43 6.59
CA ILE A 43 -7.29 -4.90 6.63
C ILE A 43 -6.25 -5.33 7.67
N VAL A 44 -5.06 -4.74 7.63
CA VAL A 44 -3.97 -5.01 8.58
C VAL A 44 -4.41 -4.69 10.01
N ALA A 45 -5.02 -3.52 10.22
CA ALA A 45 -5.43 -3.08 11.54
C ALA A 45 -6.49 -4.01 12.15
N GLN A 46 -7.56 -4.34 11.42
CA GLN A 46 -8.61 -5.25 11.90
C GLN A 46 -8.08 -6.66 12.14
N HIS A 47 -7.20 -7.16 11.26
CA HIS A 47 -6.59 -8.47 11.43
C HIS A 47 -5.76 -8.54 12.70
N LEU A 48 -4.92 -7.52 12.95
CA LEU A 48 -4.12 -7.43 14.17
C LEU A 48 -4.99 -7.33 15.43
N GLU A 49 -6.07 -6.53 15.40
CA GLU A 49 -7.03 -6.45 16.53
C GLU A 49 -7.63 -7.82 16.85
N HIS A 50 -8.01 -8.56 15.82
CA HIS A 50 -8.56 -9.91 16.00
C HIS A 50 -7.53 -10.90 16.56
N ARG A 51 -6.32 -10.91 16.00
CA ARG A 51 -5.28 -11.89 16.38
C ARG A 51 -4.62 -11.61 17.73
N LEU A 52 -4.46 -10.33 18.08
CA LEU A 52 -3.73 -9.92 19.28
C LEU A 52 -4.66 -9.52 20.42
N GLY A 53 -5.95 -9.36 20.20
CA GLY A 53 -6.93 -9.00 21.21
C GLY A 53 -6.70 -7.61 21.82
N GLN A 54 -6.06 -6.69 21.10
CA GLN A 54 -5.79 -5.34 21.57
C GLN A 54 -6.11 -4.31 20.47
N PRO A 55 -6.50 -3.08 20.85
CA PRO A 55 -6.82 -2.03 19.86
C PRO A 55 -5.58 -1.61 19.08
N VAL A 56 -5.78 -1.29 17.80
CA VAL A 56 -4.75 -0.79 16.88
C VAL A 56 -5.10 0.64 16.47
N GLU A 57 -4.16 1.55 16.62
CA GLU A 57 -4.31 2.94 16.13
C GLU A 57 -4.16 2.99 14.62
N ARG A 58 -5.08 3.67 13.92
CA ARG A 58 -5.02 3.90 12.47
C ARG A 58 -4.53 5.31 12.19
N ARG A 59 -3.50 5.43 11.36
CA ARG A 59 -3.04 6.69 10.77
C ARG A 59 -3.14 6.62 9.26
N SER A 60 -4.39 6.67 8.80
CA SER A 60 -4.70 6.53 7.38
C SER A 60 -4.51 7.86 6.62
N GLY A 61 -4.08 7.75 5.35
CA GLY A 61 -4.01 8.91 4.46
C GLY A 61 -2.92 9.92 4.81
N LEU A 62 -1.79 9.50 5.38
CA LEU A 62 -0.72 10.39 5.84
C LEU A 62 -0.01 11.13 4.70
N GLY A 63 -0.01 10.59 3.48
CA GLY A 63 0.66 11.18 2.33
C GLY A 63 1.20 10.14 1.36
N ASP A 64 2.36 10.42 0.79
CA ASP A 64 3.06 9.57 -0.19
C ASP A 64 4.10 8.63 0.46
N THR A 65 4.86 7.90 -0.37
CA THR A 65 5.92 6.99 0.05
C THR A 65 6.96 7.67 0.95
N ALA A 66 7.35 8.91 0.64
CA ALA A 66 8.38 9.62 1.41
C ALA A 66 7.89 9.94 2.84
N ILE A 67 6.63 10.37 2.97
CA ILE A 67 6.02 10.69 4.28
C ILE A 67 5.87 9.43 5.11
N LEU A 68 5.39 8.33 4.53
CA LEU A 68 5.23 7.05 5.25
C LEU A 68 6.59 6.47 5.68
N TYR A 69 7.61 6.57 4.81
CA TYR A 69 8.95 6.13 5.16
C TYR A 69 9.55 6.92 6.33
N GLN A 70 9.40 8.25 6.34
CA GLN A 70 9.82 9.06 7.50
C GLN A 70 9.01 8.74 8.75
N SER A 71 7.73 8.43 8.61
CA SER A 71 6.85 8.06 9.73
C SER A 71 7.23 6.73 10.37
N ILE A 72 7.65 5.74 9.58
CA ILE A 72 8.11 4.46 10.14
C ILE A 72 9.50 4.58 10.76
N LEU A 73 10.42 5.36 10.17
CA LEU A 73 11.74 5.61 10.75
C LEU A 73 11.65 6.32 12.09
N SER A 74 10.78 7.32 12.22
CA SER A 74 10.59 8.08 13.46
C SER A 74 9.75 7.34 14.52
N GLY A 75 9.12 6.21 14.17
CA GLY A 75 8.26 5.46 15.08
C GLY A 75 6.85 6.04 15.24
N VAL A 76 6.46 7.01 14.42
CA VAL A 76 5.08 7.52 14.33
C VAL A 76 4.14 6.44 13.82
N VAL A 77 4.64 5.58 12.92
CA VAL A 77 3.96 4.40 12.39
C VAL A 77 4.81 3.17 12.71
N GLY A 78 4.17 2.08 13.09
CA GLY A 78 4.83 0.80 13.37
C GLY A 78 4.78 -0.18 12.21
N VAL A 79 3.68 -0.14 11.42
CA VAL A 79 3.42 -1.01 10.27
C VAL A 79 2.70 -0.20 9.20
N TYR A 80 3.04 -0.40 7.92
CA TYR A 80 2.25 0.12 6.81
C TYR A 80 2.42 -0.72 5.54
N PRO A 81 1.42 -0.77 4.63
CA PRO A 81 1.54 -1.40 3.33
C PRO A 81 2.36 -0.54 2.36
N GLU A 82 3.26 -1.17 1.60
CA GLU A 82 4.06 -0.53 0.57
C GLU A 82 4.22 -1.46 -0.64
N TYR A 83 4.84 -0.98 -1.70
CA TYR A 83 5.16 -1.77 -2.89
C TYR A 83 6.67 -1.88 -3.08
N THR A 84 7.14 -3.08 -3.41
CA THR A 84 8.58 -3.36 -3.57
C THR A 84 9.26 -2.42 -4.56
N GLY A 85 8.62 -2.13 -5.71
CA GLY A 85 9.18 -1.21 -6.71
C GLY A 85 9.26 0.25 -6.23
N LEU A 86 8.34 0.72 -5.36
CA LEU A 86 8.44 2.05 -4.76
C LEU A 86 9.52 2.11 -3.67
N ILE A 87 9.70 1.01 -2.92
CA ILE A 87 10.84 0.93 -1.99
C ILE A 87 12.15 1.04 -2.78
N GLU A 88 12.28 0.30 -3.88
CA GLU A 88 13.48 0.32 -4.73
C GLU A 88 13.73 1.71 -5.33
N SER A 89 12.73 2.29 -5.99
CA SER A 89 12.91 3.53 -6.77
C SER A 89 12.84 4.80 -5.94
N GLU A 90 11.93 4.90 -4.96
CA GLU A 90 11.70 6.14 -4.23
C GLU A 90 12.42 6.20 -2.87
N ILE A 91 12.57 5.07 -2.18
CA ILE A 91 13.26 5.03 -0.89
C ILE A 91 14.76 4.80 -1.10
N LEU A 92 15.12 3.73 -1.82
CA LEU A 92 16.50 3.33 -2.02
C LEU A 92 17.20 4.10 -3.15
N LYS A 93 16.42 4.75 -4.03
CA LYS A 93 16.92 5.48 -5.21
C LYS A 93 17.74 4.61 -6.16
N GLU A 94 17.40 3.32 -6.19
CA GLU A 94 18.02 2.34 -7.08
C GLU A 94 17.35 2.34 -8.45
N GLN A 95 18.08 1.86 -9.45
CA GLN A 95 17.51 1.66 -10.78
C GLN A 95 16.51 0.50 -10.74
N ALA A 96 15.34 0.70 -11.34
CA ALA A 96 14.29 -0.30 -11.42
C ALA A 96 14.78 -1.62 -12.06
N ASN A 97 14.39 -2.74 -11.47
CA ASN A 97 14.72 -4.08 -11.97
C ASN A 97 13.41 -4.80 -12.37
N PRO A 98 13.36 -5.47 -13.54
CA PRO A 98 12.15 -6.19 -13.98
C PRO A 98 11.93 -7.54 -13.27
N ASP A 99 12.91 -8.05 -12.53
CA ASP A 99 12.81 -9.32 -11.81
C ASP A 99 12.29 -9.10 -10.37
N PRO A 100 11.07 -9.55 -10.03
CA PRO A 100 10.48 -9.33 -8.72
C PRO A 100 11.26 -10.00 -7.57
N GLN A 101 11.98 -11.10 -7.82
CA GLN A 101 12.76 -11.77 -6.78
C GLN A 101 14.05 -11.00 -6.45
N ILE A 102 14.67 -10.41 -7.47
CA ILE A 102 15.85 -9.55 -7.29
C ILE A 102 15.42 -8.29 -6.50
N VAL A 103 14.31 -7.65 -6.90
CA VAL A 103 13.77 -6.48 -6.20
C VAL A 103 13.47 -6.81 -4.74
N LEU A 104 12.71 -7.88 -4.47
CA LEU A 104 12.35 -8.27 -3.10
C LEU A 104 13.57 -8.56 -2.23
N THR A 105 14.57 -9.28 -2.78
CA THR A 105 15.81 -9.59 -2.05
C THR A 105 16.59 -8.33 -1.71
N ARG A 106 16.71 -7.41 -2.65
CA ARG A 106 17.41 -6.14 -2.48
C ARG A 106 16.72 -5.25 -1.42
N VAL A 107 15.42 -5.04 -1.55
CA VAL A 107 14.67 -4.19 -0.61
C VAL A 107 14.70 -4.76 0.80
N ARG A 108 14.59 -6.08 0.97
CA ARG A 108 14.74 -6.72 2.27
C ARG A 108 16.09 -6.45 2.91
N GLY A 109 17.17 -6.69 2.16
CA GLY A 109 18.51 -6.50 2.68
C GLY A 109 18.80 -5.06 3.11
N GLN A 110 18.36 -4.08 2.32
CA GLN A 110 18.61 -2.68 2.64
C GLN A 110 17.69 -2.14 3.74
N MET A 111 16.41 -2.53 3.75
CA MET A 111 15.48 -2.13 4.83
C MET A 111 15.86 -2.77 6.16
N ASP A 112 16.40 -3.99 6.14
CA ASP A 112 16.92 -4.68 7.33
C ASP A 112 17.97 -3.85 8.07
N ALA A 113 18.89 -3.22 7.33
CA ALA A 113 19.90 -2.31 7.89
C ALA A 113 19.28 -1.04 8.53
N MET A 114 18.08 -0.65 8.08
CA MET A 114 17.31 0.48 8.62
C MET A 114 16.37 0.08 9.78
N GLN A 115 16.53 -1.13 10.32
CA GLN A 115 15.67 -1.69 11.37
C GLN A 115 14.19 -1.82 10.97
N ILE A 116 13.96 -2.05 9.67
CA ILE A 116 12.63 -2.29 9.09
C ILE A 116 12.66 -3.68 8.45
N GLU A 117 11.69 -4.51 8.79
CA GLU A 117 11.45 -5.80 8.14
C GLU A 117 10.45 -5.60 6.99
N VAL A 118 10.76 -6.13 5.80
CA VAL A 118 9.84 -6.23 4.66
C VAL A 118 9.34 -7.66 4.60
N LEU A 119 8.06 -7.84 4.91
CA LEU A 119 7.43 -9.15 4.97
C LEU A 119 7.20 -9.76 3.57
N ASP A 120 6.76 -11.02 3.53
CA ASP A 120 6.40 -11.67 2.28
C ASP A 120 5.26 -10.91 1.57
N PRO A 121 5.25 -10.89 0.22
CA PRO A 121 4.22 -10.21 -0.54
C PRO A 121 2.81 -10.68 -0.17
N LEU A 122 1.86 -9.74 -0.19
CA LEU A 122 0.45 -10.00 0.13
C LEU A 122 -0.25 -10.90 -0.88
N GLY A 123 0.32 -11.06 -2.10
CA GLY A 123 -0.16 -11.98 -3.13
C GLY A 123 -0.55 -11.30 -4.45
N PHE A 124 -0.34 -10.00 -4.59
CA PHE A 124 -0.60 -9.29 -5.84
C PHE A 124 0.52 -8.32 -6.21
N ASP A 125 0.53 -8.00 -7.50
CA ASP A 125 1.38 -7.00 -8.11
C ASP A 125 0.51 -5.85 -8.64
N ASN A 126 0.94 -4.60 -8.47
CA ASN A 126 0.19 -3.42 -8.91
C ASN A 126 1.06 -2.46 -9.74
N PRO A 127 1.64 -2.93 -10.87
CA PRO A 127 2.44 -2.07 -11.76
C PRO A 127 1.58 -1.00 -12.43
N SER A 128 2.23 -0.07 -13.09
CA SER A 128 1.56 0.84 -14.02
C SER A 128 0.89 0.06 -15.15
N ALA A 129 -0.32 0.44 -15.52
CA ALA A 129 -1.11 -0.18 -16.56
C ALA A 129 -1.56 0.86 -17.60
N MET A 130 -1.38 0.54 -18.87
CA MET A 130 -1.87 1.35 -19.99
C MET A 130 -3.21 0.79 -20.44
N VAL A 131 -4.23 1.64 -20.44
CA VAL A 131 -5.64 1.23 -20.63
C VAL A 131 -6.24 1.98 -21.81
N ILE A 132 -6.98 1.25 -22.65
CA ILE A 132 -7.73 1.76 -23.79
C ILE A 132 -9.19 1.32 -23.70
N ARG A 133 -10.08 1.89 -24.52
CA ARG A 133 -11.43 1.35 -24.71
C ARG A 133 -11.34 -0.04 -25.33
N ALA A 134 -12.10 -1.01 -24.80
CA ALA A 134 -12.14 -2.38 -25.33
C ALA A 134 -12.80 -2.42 -26.71
N GLN A 135 -13.86 -1.61 -26.92
CA GLN A 135 -14.58 -1.54 -28.19
C GLN A 135 -13.68 -1.00 -29.30
N GLY A 136 -13.56 -1.72 -30.41
CA GLY A 136 -12.74 -1.36 -31.56
C GLY A 136 -11.23 -1.57 -31.39
N ALA A 137 -10.84 -2.25 -30.32
CA ALA A 137 -9.43 -2.54 -30.01
C ALA A 137 -9.14 -4.05 -29.91
N GLU A 138 -9.92 -4.88 -30.58
CA GLU A 138 -9.83 -6.34 -30.51
C GLU A 138 -8.45 -6.85 -30.93
N GLN A 139 -7.82 -6.19 -31.92
CA GLN A 139 -6.52 -6.53 -32.48
C GLN A 139 -5.31 -5.94 -31.71
N ILE A 140 -5.55 -5.16 -30.65
CA ILE A 140 -4.48 -4.51 -29.88
C ILE A 140 -4.46 -5.13 -28.50
N ALA A 141 -3.55 -6.09 -28.25
CA ALA A 141 -3.43 -6.78 -26.97
C ALA A 141 -2.22 -6.31 -26.14
N SER A 142 -1.22 -5.67 -26.77
CA SER A 142 0.00 -5.25 -26.12
C SER A 142 0.42 -3.82 -26.47
N LEU A 143 1.36 -3.28 -25.72
CA LEU A 143 1.96 -1.98 -26.01
C LEU A 143 2.78 -2.00 -27.31
N SER A 144 3.45 -3.13 -27.62
CA SER A 144 4.14 -3.30 -28.91
C SER A 144 3.17 -3.32 -30.11
N GLU A 145 1.97 -3.84 -29.93
CA GLU A 145 0.93 -3.78 -30.99
C GLU A 145 0.36 -2.37 -31.12
N ALA A 146 0.12 -1.69 -29.98
CA ALA A 146 -0.31 -0.29 -29.98
C ALA A 146 0.72 0.64 -30.65
N ALA A 147 2.01 0.33 -30.59
CA ALA A 147 3.06 1.08 -31.26
C ALA A 147 3.03 0.95 -32.80
N LYS A 148 2.42 -0.10 -33.35
CA LYS A 148 2.29 -0.31 -34.83
C LYS A 148 1.09 0.41 -35.43
N VAL A 149 0.20 0.96 -34.59
CA VAL A 149 -0.97 1.69 -35.07
C VAL A 149 -0.53 3.01 -35.69
N THR A 150 -1.04 3.33 -36.89
CA THR A 150 -0.69 4.57 -37.60
C THR A 150 -1.31 5.83 -36.99
N LYS A 151 -2.42 5.66 -36.26
CA LYS A 151 -3.08 6.75 -35.52
C LYS A 151 -2.20 7.19 -34.36
N ARG A 152 -2.10 8.51 -34.14
CA ARG A 152 -1.49 9.03 -32.89
C ARG A 152 -2.44 8.86 -31.73
N TRP A 153 -1.90 8.38 -30.59
CA TRP A 153 -2.65 8.20 -29.36
C TRP A 153 -2.69 9.50 -28.55
N LYS A 154 -3.88 9.92 -28.17
CA LYS A 154 -4.07 10.96 -27.16
C LYS A 154 -3.95 10.30 -25.79
N LEU A 155 -2.86 10.56 -25.10
CA LEU A 155 -2.54 9.93 -23.82
C LEU A 155 -2.96 10.82 -22.65
N GLY A 156 -3.76 10.28 -21.73
CA GLY A 156 -4.07 10.86 -20.42
C GLY A 156 -3.23 10.20 -19.30
N ILE A 157 -2.56 10.98 -18.48
CA ILE A 157 -1.71 10.47 -17.40
C ILE A 157 -1.93 11.23 -16.09
N PRO A 158 -1.82 10.58 -14.93
CA PRO A 158 -1.77 11.29 -13.66
C PRO A 158 -0.42 11.99 -13.50
N TYR A 159 -0.40 13.01 -12.65
CA TYR A 159 0.79 13.84 -12.45
C TYR A 159 2.02 13.04 -11.99
N ASP A 160 1.84 12.11 -11.05
CA ASP A 160 2.90 11.25 -10.54
C ASP A 160 3.50 10.34 -11.61
N PHE A 161 2.71 9.83 -12.54
CA PHE A 161 3.20 9.03 -13.67
C PHE A 161 4.13 9.81 -14.61
N GLN A 162 3.88 11.10 -14.78
CA GLN A 162 4.72 11.95 -15.65
C GLN A 162 6.12 12.17 -15.04
N SER A 163 6.21 12.34 -13.74
CA SER A 163 7.45 12.73 -13.06
C SER A 163 8.37 11.56 -12.72
N ARG A 164 7.85 10.34 -12.64
CA ARG A 164 8.62 9.16 -12.24
C ARG A 164 9.40 8.57 -13.41
N SER A 165 10.62 8.09 -13.14
CA SER A 165 11.47 7.39 -14.12
C SER A 165 10.85 6.09 -14.63
N ASP A 166 10.08 5.39 -13.81
CA ASP A 166 9.34 4.17 -14.10
C ASP A 166 7.91 4.43 -14.61
N GLY A 167 7.57 5.66 -14.93
CA GLY A 167 6.30 6.10 -15.50
C GLY A 167 6.39 6.41 -16.99
N PHE A 168 6.11 7.68 -17.33
CA PHE A 168 6.07 8.13 -18.74
C PHE A 168 7.40 7.95 -19.47
N GLN A 169 8.53 8.12 -18.76
CA GLN A 169 9.85 7.92 -19.33
C GLN A 169 10.10 6.45 -19.73
N ALA A 170 9.66 5.49 -18.91
CA ALA A 170 9.77 4.06 -19.22
C ALA A 170 8.94 3.69 -20.47
N LEU A 171 7.76 4.30 -20.63
CA LEU A 171 6.89 4.09 -21.78
C LEU A 171 7.55 4.47 -23.13
N ALA A 172 8.54 5.36 -23.12
CA ALA A 172 9.25 5.79 -24.33
C ALA A 172 9.94 4.63 -25.07
N SER A 173 10.28 3.54 -24.38
CA SER A 173 10.88 2.33 -24.98
C SER A 173 10.00 1.70 -26.07
N TYR A 174 8.68 1.80 -25.92
CA TYR A 174 7.73 1.29 -26.92
C TYR A 174 7.62 2.13 -28.18
N ARG A 175 8.11 3.38 -28.16
CA ARG A 175 8.02 4.30 -29.29
C ARG A 175 6.58 4.48 -29.80
N LEU A 176 5.63 4.48 -28.86
CA LEU A 176 4.22 4.72 -29.19
C LEU A 176 4.06 6.05 -29.96
N PRO A 177 3.25 6.10 -31.02
CA PRO A 177 2.94 7.34 -31.72
C PRO A 177 2.01 8.20 -30.86
N LEU A 178 2.57 8.93 -29.90
CA LEU A 178 1.83 9.75 -28.94
C LEU A 178 1.73 11.22 -29.38
N ASP A 179 0.59 11.84 -29.10
CA ASP A 179 0.49 13.28 -28.96
C ASP A 179 1.10 13.71 -27.62
N ALA A 180 1.28 15.01 -27.40
CA ALA A 180 1.70 15.51 -26.10
C ALA A 180 0.73 15.00 -25.00
N PRO A 181 1.22 14.35 -23.93
CA PRO A 181 0.33 13.77 -22.93
C PRO A 181 -0.45 14.86 -22.19
N ARG A 182 -1.69 14.55 -21.86
CA ARG A 182 -2.54 15.40 -21.03
C ARG A 182 -2.45 14.92 -19.58
N THR A 183 -1.96 15.76 -18.70
CA THR A 183 -1.99 15.49 -17.26
C THR A 183 -3.40 15.73 -16.74
N LEU A 184 -3.98 14.72 -16.12
CA LEU A 184 -5.34 14.72 -15.57
C LEU A 184 -5.33 14.25 -14.12
N ASP A 185 -6.31 14.69 -13.36
CA ASP A 185 -6.58 14.10 -12.04
C ASP A 185 -6.97 12.61 -12.21
N LYS A 186 -6.52 11.75 -11.31
CA LYS A 186 -6.82 10.30 -11.35
C LYS A 186 -8.32 10.01 -11.52
N LYS A 187 -9.18 10.79 -10.84
CA LYS A 187 -10.64 10.67 -10.94
C LYS A 187 -11.23 11.05 -12.30
N GLN A 188 -10.47 11.78 -13.12
CA GLN A 188 -10.92 12.24 -14.43
C GLN A 188 -10.46 11.36 -15.59
N LEU A 189 -9.46 10.48 -15.36
CA LEU A 189 -8.85 9.66 -16.42
C LEU A 189 -9.86 8.79 -17.14
N PHE A 190 -10.64 7.98 -16.41
CA PHE A 190 -11.64 7.08 -17.00
C PHE A 190 -12.79 7.85 -17.68
N ALA A 191 -13.20 8.98 -17.11
CA ALA A 191 -14.21 9.84 -17.71
C ALA A 191 -13.72 10.45 -19.04
N ALA A 192 -12.46 10.88 -19.11
CA ALA A 192 -11.85 11.38 -20.34
C ALA A 192 -11.70 10.29 -21.40
N LEU A 193 -11.34 9.06 -20.97
CA LEU A 193 -11.27 7.89 -21.86
C LEU A 193 -12.65 7.51 -22.41
N ALA A 194 -13.69 7.51 -21.57
CA ALA A 194 -15.07 7.24 -21.97
C ALA A 194 -15.60 8.24 -23.01
N LYS A 195 -15.31 9.53 -22.80
CA LYS A 195 -15.73 10.61 -23.71
C LYS A 195 -14.94 10.66 -25.02
N GLY A 196 -13.79 9.96 -25.11
CA GLY A 196 -12.89 10.07 -26.27
C GLY A 196 -12.01 11.34 -26.28
N ASP A 197 -11.94 12.06 -25.16
CA ASP A 197 -11.02 13.19 -24.98
C ASP A 197 -9.56 12.71 -25.01
N VAL A 198 -9.33 11.45 -24.54
CA VAL A 198 -8.10 10.69 -24.68
C VAL A 198 -8.41 9.30 -25.24
N ASP A 199 -7.41 8.64 -25.84
CA ASP A 199 -7.53 7.30 -26.43
C ASP A 199 -6.93 6.21 -25.53
N MET A 200 -5.98 6.60 -24.67
CA MET A 200 -5.23 5.75 -23.76
C MET A 200 -5.02 6.50 -22.44
N ILE A 201 -5.05 5.78 -21.34
CA ILE A 201 -4.72 6.33 -20.03
C ILE A 201 -3.68 5.47 -19.31
N ALA A 202 -2.91 6.09 -18.42
CA ALA A 202 -2.08 5.38 -17.45
C ALA A 202 -2.81 5.31 -16.11
N THR A 203 -2.90 4.10 -15.53
CA THR A 203 -3.43 3.85 -14.20
C THR A 203 -2.65 2.73 -13.51
N ARG A 204 -3.21 2.11 -12.47
CA ARG A 204 -2.64 0.94 -11.78
C ARG A 204 -3.39 -0.33 -12.17
N ALA A 205 -2.70 -1.48 -12.15
CA ALA A 205 -3.27 -2.77 -12.57
C ALA A 205 -4.45 -3.24 -11.71
N THR A 206 -4.56 -2.77 -10.47
CA THR A 206 -5.66 -3.10 -9.55
C THR A 206 -6.68 -1.97 -9.37
N ASP A 207 -6.68 -0.97 -10.26
CA ASP A 207 -7.62 0.17 -10.18
C ASP A 207 -9.08 -0.32 -10.21
N GLY A 208 -9.87 0.13 -9.25
CA GLY A 208 -11.28 -0.26 -9.11
C GLY A 208 -12.18 0.15 -10.27
N HIS A 209 -11.75 1.12 -11.10
CA HIS A 209 -12.50 1.55 -12.29
C HIS A 209 -12.27 0.67 -13.53
N LEU A 210 -11.42 -0.35 -13.42
CA LEU A 210 -11.15 -1.29 -14.51
C LEU A 210 -12.35 -2.25 -14.68
N THR A 211 -13.29 -1.88 -15.53
CA THR A 211 -14.48 -2.66 -15.91
C THR A 211 -14.30 -3.31 -17.28
N PRO A 212 -15.17 -4.24 -17.73
CA PRO A 212 -15.03 -4.90 -19.05
C PRO A 212 -15.04 -3.97 -20.27
N GLU A 213 -15.47 -2.72 -20.13
CA GLU A 213 -15.41 -1.71 -21.20
C GLU A 213 -13.98 -1.21 -21.48
N TRP A 214 -13.04 -1.50 -20.58
CA TRP A 214 -11.63 -1.13 -20.67
C TRP A 214 -10.75 -2.34 -20.97
N LYS A 215 -9.69 -2.11 -21.72
CA LYS A 215 -8.69 -3.11 -22.04
C LYS A 215 -7.33 -2.66 -21.54
N ILE A 216 -6.74 -3.44 -20.66
CA ILE A 216 -5.34 -3.26 -20.25
C ILE A 216 -4.47 -3.83 -21.36
N LEU A 217 -3.50 -3.05 -21.83
CA LEU A 217 -2.49 -3.50 -22.79
C LEU A 217 -1.35 -4.20 -22.05
N ALA A 218 -0.97 -5.38 -22.54
CA ALA A 218 0.16 -6.10 -21.97
C ALA A 218 1.46 -5.31 -22.14
N ASP A 219 2.23 -5.19 -21.06
CA ASP A 219 3.61 -4.68 -21.07
C ASP A 219 4.56 -5.81 -21.49
N ASP A 220 4.58 -6.12 -22.79
CA ASP A 220 5.30 -7.26 -23.37
C ASP A 220 6.82 -7.06 -23.41
N GLN A 221 7.33 -5.84 -23.22
CA GLN A 221 8.77 -5.54 -23.04
C GLN A 221 9.17 -5.40 -21.57
N LYS A 222 8.21 -5.50 -20.61
CA LYS A 222 8.44 -5.38 -19.16
C LYS A 222 9.16 -4.08 -18.77
N VAL A 223 8.70 -2.96 -19.32
CA VAL A 223 9.26 -1.64 -19.02
C VAL A 223 8.81 -1.09 -17.67
N PHE A 224 7.65 -1.55 -17.19
CA PHE A 224 7.16 -1.22 -15.86
C PHE A 224 7.71 -2.24 -14.85
N PRO A 225 8.40 -1.78 -13.80
CA PRO A 225 8.93 -2.70 -12.78
C PRO A 225 7.81 -3.34 -11.97
N PRO A 226 8.10 -4.47 -11.29
CA PRO A 226 7.15 -5.11 -10.41
C PRO A 226 6.87 -4.23 -9.16
N TYR A 227 5.61 -4.21 -8.77
CA TYR A 227 5.11 -3.50 -7.59
C TYR A 227 4.38 -4.48 -6.66
N GLN A 228 5.09 -5.51 -6.17
CA GLN A 228 4.50 -6.46 -5.24
C GLN A 228 4.12 -5.76 -3.94
N ALA A 229 2.84 -5.85 -3.57
CA ALA A 229 2.36 -5.30 -2.31
C ALA A 229 2.95 -6.10 -1.14
N CYS A 230 3.53 -5.40 -0.17
CA CYS A 230 4.14 -5.99 1.02
C CYS A 230 3.88 -5.12 2.25
N LEU A 231 4.21 -5.63 3.43
CA LEU A 231 4.14 -4.88 4.67
C LEU A 231 5.55 -4.51 5.13
N MET A 232 5.74 -3.25 5.49
CA MET A 232 6.92 -2.76 6.19
C MET A 232 6.61 -2.67 7.67
N VAL A 233 7.46 -3.23 8.52
CA VAL A 233 7.27 -3.25 9.97
C VAL A 233 8.57 -2.92 10.70
N ARG A 234 8.49 -2.12 11.76
CA ARG A 234 9.63 -1.82 12.62
C ARG A 234 10.06 -3.06 13.40
N LYS A 235 11.34 -3.41 13.37
CA LYS A 235 11.87 -4.54 14.16
C LYS A 235 11.71 -4.32 15.66
N GLU A 236 11.82 -3.08 16.13
CA GLU A 236 11.54 -2.73 17.53
C GLU A 236 10.13 -3.12 17.94
N LEU A 237 9.13 -2.87 17.08
CA LEU A 237 7.74 -3.25 17.35
C LEU A 237 7.58 -4.78 17.35
N VAL A 238 8.19 -5.48 16.40
CA VAL A 238 8.18 -6.95 16.35
C VAL A 238 8.78 -7.55 17.63
N ALA A 239 9.86 -6.98 18.15
CA ALA A 239 10.49 -7.42 19.39
C ALA A 239 9.63 -7.11 20.63
N ALA A 240 8.88 -6.01 20.63
CA ALA A 240 8.05 -5.58 21.75
C ALA A 240 6.70 -6.30 21.83
N GLU A 241 6.16 -6.78 20.68
CA GLU A 241 4.82 -7.37 20.57
C GLU A 241 4.88 -8.85 20.14
N PRO A 242 4.89 -9.80 21.09
CA PRO A 242 4.85 -11.22 20.78
C PRO A 242 3.61 -11.57 19.93
N GLY A 243 3.81 -12.35 18.87
CA GLY A 243 2.75 -12.73 17.95
C GLY A 243 2.49 -11.76 16.78
N LEU A 244 2.98 -10.51 16.83
CA LEU A 244 2.77 -9.54 15.77
C LEU A 244 3.27 -10.04 14.41
N ARG A 245 4.50 -10.52 14.35
CA ARG A 245 5.09 -11.03 13.11
C ARG A 245 4.31 -12.21 12.55
N ALA A 246 3.86 -13.13 13.41
CA ALA A 246 3.06 -14.28 12.98
C ALA A 246 1.69 -13.84 12.43
N ALA A 247 1.01 -12.92 13.12
CA ALA A 247 -0.26 -12.36 12.67
C ALA A 247 -0.12 -11.65 11.31
N LEU A 248 0.90 -10.81 11.13
CA LEU A 248 1.14 -10.13 9.85
C LEU A 248 1.47 -11.12 8.72
N ALA A 249 2.22 -12.19 9.01
CA ALA A 249 2.57 -13.22 8.04
C ALA A 249 1.35 -14.00 7.51
N GLU A 250 0.25 -14.09 8.27
CA GLU A 250 -0.99 -14.73 7.81
C GLU A 250 -1.65 -14.01 6.63
N LEU A 251 -1.33 -12.74 6.40
CA LEU A 251 -1.81 -11.95 5.26
C LEU A 251 -1.02 -12.22 3.97
N SER A 252 0.16 -12.84 4.07
CA SER A 252 1.00 -13.13 2.90
C SER A 252 0.32 -14.10 1.94
N GLY A 253 0.31 -13.73 0.65
CA GLY A 253 -0.32 -14.53 -0.41
C GLY A 253 -1.86 -14.58 -0.38
N LYS A 254 -2.53 -13.80 0.49
CA LYS A 254 -4.00 -13.89 0.67
C LYS A 254 -4.80 -12.95 -0.22
N ILE A 255 -4.17 -11.94 -0.81
CA ILE A 255 -4.86 -10.96 -1.65
C ILE A 255 -4.34 -11.14 -3.08
N HIS A 256 -5.19 -11.62 -3.98
CA HIS A 256 -4.87 -11.69 -5.41
C HIS A 256 -5.26 -10.39 -6.13
N ALA A 257 -4.68 -10.11 -7.29
CA ALA A 257 -4.89 -8.87 -8.03
C ALA A 257 -6.37 -8.61 -8.37
N ASP A 258 -7.11 -9.62 -8.82
CA ASP A 258 -8.53 -9.54 -9.10
C ASP A 258 -9.39 -9.28 -7.84
N THR A 259 -8.96 -9.84 -6.70
CA THR A 259 -9.58 -9.57 -5.41
C THR A 259 -9.34 -8.11 -5.01
N MET A 260 -8.09 -7.63 -5.11
CA MET A 260 -7.77 -6.25 -4.75
C MET A 260 -8.52 -5.25 -5.64
N GLN A 261 -8.60 -5.50 -6.94
CA GLN A 261 -9.39 -4.69 -7.87
C GLN A 261 -10.88 -4.61 -7.46
N LYS A 262 -11.48 -5.76 -7.10
CA LYS A 262 -12.88 -5.80 -6.62
C LYS A 262 -13.08 -5.06 -5.29
N LEU A 263 -12.11 -5.14 -4.39
CA LEU A 263 -12.15 -4.41 -3.13
C LEU A 263 -12.05 -2.89 -3.37
N ASN A 264 -11.15 -2.45 -4.24
CA ASN A 264 -11.04 -1.05 -4.66
C ASN A 264 -12.34 -0.56 -5.30
N ALA A 265 -12.94 -1.34 -6.20
CA ALA A 265 -14.22 -1.00 -6.84
C ALA A 265 -15.38 -0.84 -5.84
N GLN A 266 -15.41 -1.62 -4.76
CA GLN A 266 -16.42 -1.47 -3.72
C GLN A 266 -16.33 -0.12 -3.01
N VAL A 267 -15.12 0.40 -2.83
CA VAL A 267 -14.90 1.71 -2.22
C VAL A 267 -15.11 2.82 -3.24
N ASP A 268 -14.44 2.76 -4.40
CA ASP A 268 -14.36 3.87 -5.35
C ASP A 268 -15.65 4.05 -6.17
N LEU A 269 -16.32 2.95 -6.54
CA LEU A 269 -17.52 2.99 -7.38
C LEU A 269 -18.82 2.83 -6.58
N MET A 270 -18.80 1.98 -5.54
CA MET A 270 -20.01 1.68 -4.75
C MET A 270 -20.07 2.49 -3.45
N ASN A 271 -19.07 3.35 -3.17
CA ASN A 271 -18.97 4.19 -1.98
C ASN A 271 -19.13 3.42 -0.65
N ARG A 272 -18.70 2.15 -0.61
CA ARG A 272 -18.74 1.37 0.62
C ARG A 272 -17.66 1.86 1.60
N PRO A 273 -17.95 1.94 2.90
CA PRO A 273 -16.95 2.30 3.90
C PRO A 273 -15.77 1.32 3.92
N LEU A 274 -14.53 1.84 3.96
CA LEU A 274 -13.29 1.04 4.01
C LEU A 274 -13.33 -0.06 5.08
N ALA A 275 -13.79 0.29 6.29
CA ALA A 275 -13.86 -0.64 7.41
C ALA A 275 -14.81 -1.83 7.15
N MET A 276 -15.91 -1.61 6.42
CA MET A 276 -16.83 -2.68 6.05
C MET A 276 -16.23 -3.59 4.98
N VAL A 277 -15.59 -3.00 3.95
CA VAL A 277 -14.95 -3.76 2.88
C VAL A 277 -13.82 -4.63 3.43
N ALA A 278 -12.99 -4.09 4.34
CA ALA A 278 -11.94 -4.82 5.03
C ALA A 278 -12.48 -5.97 5.87
N ALA A 279 -13.56 -5.72 6.64
CA ALA A 279 -14.21 -6.73 7.50
C ALA A 279 -14.75 -7.91 6.70
N ASP A 280 -15.42 -7.62 5.58
CA ASP A 280 -15.98 -8.65 4.69
C ASP A 280 -14.88 -9.48 4.03
N PHE A 281 -13.80 -8.83 3.57
CA PHE A 281 -12.64 -9.54 3.03
C PHE A 281 -12.02 -10.48 4.06
N LEU A 282 -11.75 -10.01 5.29
CA LEU A 282 -11.16 -10.83 6.33
C LEU A 282 -12.03 -12.04 6.69
N ALA A 283 -13.35 -11.85 6.74
CA ALA A 283 -14.29 -12.95 6.97
C ALA A 283 -14.27 -14.00 5.85
N GLN A 284 -14.27 -13.55 4.58
CA GLN A 284 -14.23 -14.43 3.40
C GLN A 284 -12.87 -15.17 3.29
N ALA A 285 -11.79 -14.53 3.69
CA ALA A 285 -10.45 -15.11 3.67
C ALA A 285 -10.18 -16.06 4.86
N GLY A 286 -11.11 -16.20 5.82
CA GLY A 286 -10.90 -16.98 7.03
C GLY A 286 -9.86 -16.41 7.99
N LEU A 287 -9.71 -15.09 7.98
CA LEU A 287 -8.72 -14.31 8.76
C LEU A 287 -9.35 -13.57 9.96
N LYS A 288 -10.64 -13.79 10.16
CA LYS A 288 -11.41 -13.27 11.31
C LYS A 288 -11.74 -14.38 12.28
#